data_e61d1884007937fcbc31a2e6bda83d4e
#
_entry.id   e61d1884007937fcbc31a2e6bda83d4e
#
_cell.length_a   1.000
_cell.length_b   1.000
_cell.length_c   1.000
_cell.angle_alpha   90.00
_cell.angle_beta   90.00
_cell.angle_gamma   90.00
#
_symmetry.space_group_name_H-M   'P 1'
#
loop_
_entity.id
_entity.type
_entity.pdbx_description
1 polymer ?
#
loop_
_entity_poly.entity_id
_entity_poly.type
_entity_poly.pdbx_seq_one_letter_code
_entity_poly.pdbx_strand_id
1 'polypeptide(L)'
;MNIIDILNVTKGSLINKINLNLTINKFKINSKEINKGDCYIALVGNTDGHKYIKEAIKNGASLIIVSKKLSYNIPTILVQNTNKAIGNIASLIRKTYNPKIIAITGSVGKTTTRELIYTILKTKYKCHQSKKNHNNHIGVPLTMFDLNKDDEMAIIEMGMNHFGEIKYLSKMITPDIAVITNIGTSHIGNLGSKENILKAKLEIKEGLKGPLFVNGDDKFLKSEYAIKSGFGNNNDLIAYNLTSSLTSSTFKIDLDKPYEIKVNLPSHLISDALIAINIGLYLKIDIKNIIYALNNYQSYNMRMNILKDKNNNTIINDCYNSSLESLTGVLNLLENKIDNKILILGDINELGIFSNQIHNEIPFLLDKINNKKVILIGKNMQKINYKNAIHFKDYKETIDYLKKQVIKNALILIKASRSLKLENITNYFLNLSSY
;
A
#
# COMPACT_ATOMS: atom_id res chain seq x y z
N MET A 1 -4.90 -15.16 24.22
CA MET A 1 -5.21 -13.89 24.96
C MET A 1 -6.35 -14.16 25.90
N ASN A 2 -6.30 -13.67 27.14
CA ASN A 2 -7.36 -13.98 28.10
C ASN A 2 -8.55 -12.99 27.97
N ILE A 3 -9.72 -13.39 28.45
CA ILE A 3 -10.97 -12.59 28.35
C ILE A 3 -10.92 -11.33 29.20
N ILE A 4 -10.27 -11.37 30.35
CA ILE A 4 -10.19 -10.22 31.26
C ILE A 4 -9.47 -9.07 30.58
N ASP A 5 -8.36 -9.33 29.90
CA ASP A 5 -7.62 -8.30 29.15
C ASP A 5 -8.46 -7.71 28.01
N ILE A 6 -9.25 -8.56 27.31
CA ILE A 6 -10.15 -8.12 26.25
C ILE A 6 -11.26 -7.22 26.82
N LEU A 7 -11.88 -7.62 27.92
CA LEU A 7 -12.90 -6.80 28.61
C LEU A 7 -12.36 -5.44 29.03
N ASN A 8 -11.21 -5.44 29.69
CA ASN A 8 -10.57 -4.22 30.17
C ASN A 8 -10.27 -3.24 29.04
N VAL A 9 -9.64 -3.72 27.95
CA VAL A 9 -9.23 -2.86 26.84
C VAL A 9 -10.41 -2.37 26.01
N THR A 10 -11.47 -3.19 25.85
CA THR A 10 -12.67 -2.83 25.09
C THR A 10 -13.67 -2.03 25.90
N LYS A 11 -13.52 -1.98 27.24
CA LYS A 11 -14.52 -1.45 28.19
C LYS A 11 -15.89 -2.08 27.97
N GLY A 12 -15.88 -3.36 27.60
CA GLY A 12 -17.09 -4.13 27.34
C GLY A 12 -17.70 -4.73 28.61
N SER A 13 -18.94 -5.20 28.51
CA SER A 13 -19.62 -5.94 29.55
C SER A 13 -19.96 -7.36 29.09
N LEU A 14 -19.85 -8.33 29.99
CA LEU A 14 -20.26 -9.71 29.71
C LEU A 14 -21.78 -9.82 29.76
N ILE A 15 -22.37 -10.46 28.74
CA ILE A 15 -23.82 -10.76 28.72
C ILE A 15 -24.12 -12.08 29.41
N ASN A 16 -23.23 -13.07 29.30
CA ASN A 16 -23.45 -14.44 29.80
C ASN A 16 -22.39 -14.82 30.84
N LYS A 17 -22.72 -15.78 31.74
CA LYS A 17 -21.72 -16.38 32.64
C LYS A 17 -20.65 -17.10 31.84
N ILE A 18 -19.37 -16.83 32.12
CA ILE A 18 -18.23 -17.33 31.36
C ILE A 18 -17.18 -17.91 32.30
N ASN A 19 -16.50 -18.93 31.79
CA ASN A 19 -15.19 -19.32 32.34
C ASN A 19 -14.16 -18.23 31.97
N LEU A 20 -13.76 -17.41 32.93
CA LEU A 20 -12.79 -16.34 32.74
C LEU A 20 -11.37 -16.84 32.34
N ASN A 21 -11.11 -18.14 32.49
CA ASN A 21 -9.86 -18.77 32.09
C ASN A 21 -9.83 -19.13 30.59
N LEU A 22 -10.89 -18.84 29.84
CA LEU A 22 -10.92 -19.06 28.39
C LEU A 22 -9.85 -18.21 27.70
N THR A 23 -9.02 -18.83 26.87
CA THR A 23 -8.01 -18.16 26.04
C THR A 23 -8.47 -18.10 24.59
N ILE A 24 -8.32 -16.94 23.98
CA ILE A 24 -8.67 -16.68 22.58
C ILE A 24 -7.43 -16.85 21.71
N ASN A 25 -7.56 -17.64 20.64
CA ASN A 25 -6.49 -17.92 19.69
C ASN A 25 -6.25 -16.74 18.75
N LYS A 26 -7.25 -16.38 17.94
CA LYS A 26 -7.19 -15.28 16.97
C LYS A 26 -8.49 -14.48 17.01
N PHE A 27 -8.44 -13.23 16.47
CA PHE A 27 -9.60 -12.38 16.27
C PHE A 27 -9.94 -12.35 14.79
N LYS A 28 -11.23 -12.50 14.46
CA LYS A 28 -11.72 -12.52 13.08
C LYS A 28 -12.99 -11.69 12.96
N ILE A 29 -13.18 -11.07 11.79
CA ILE A 29 -14.37 -10.32 11.42
C ILE A 29 -15.19 -11.02 10.32
N ASN A 30 -14.61 -12.04 9.70
CA ASN A 30 -15.27 -12.89 8.69
C ASN A 30 -15.66 -14.22 9.33
N SER A 31 -16.96 -14.49 9.40
CA SER A 31 -17.51 -15.72 9.99
C SER A 31 -17.00 -17.00 9.33
N LYS A 32 -16.67 -16.95 8.03
CA LYS A 32 -16.15 -18.09 7.25
C LYS A 32 -14.69 -18.43 7.57
N GLU A 33 -13.93 -17.52 8.19
CA GLU A 33 -12.53 -17.71 8.56
C GLU A 33 -12.35 -18.12 10.03
N ILE A 34 -13.44 -18.31 10.76
CA ILE A 34 -13.45 -18.70 12.16
C ILE A 34 -13.01 -20.17 12.29
N ASN A 35 -12.11 -20.38 13.24
CA ASN A 35 -11.70 -21.70 13.71
C ASN A 35 -12.04 -21.87 15.21
N LYS A 36 -12.00 -23.11 15.69
CA LYS A 36 -12.23 -23.41 17.12
C LYS A 36 -11.24 -22.63 18.00
N GLY A 37 -11.77 -21.90 18.97
CA GLY A 37 -10.96 -21.07 19.88
C GLY A 37 -10.82 -19.61 19.45
N ASP A 38 -11.36 -19.23 18.31
CA ASP A 38 -11.29 -17.84 17.82
C ASP A 38 -12.40 -16.96 18.43
N CYS A 39 -12.14 -15.66 18.39
CA CYS A 39 -13.13 -14.62 18.69
C CYS A 39 -13.68 -14.03 17.40
N TYR A 40 -15.00 -14.05 17.24
CA TYR A 40 -15.68 -13.31 16.17
C TYR A 40 -16.07 -11.92 16.63
N ILE A 41 -15.76 -10.89 15.83
CA ILE A 41 -16.13 -9.50 16.09
C ILE A 41 -17.13 -9.04 15.03
N ALA A 42 -18.36 -8.74 15.47
CA ALA A 42 -19.46 -8.33 14.59
C ALA A 42 -19.33 -6.84 14.22
N LEU A 43 -18.51 -6.53 13.19
CA LEU A 43 -18.36 -5.15 12.73
C LEU A 43 -19.62 -4.63 12.05
N VAL A 44 -19.86 -3.32 12.21
CA VAL A 44 -20.90 -2.58 11.50
C VAL A 44 -20.24 -1.67 10.46
N GLY A 45 -20.56 -1.90 9.20
CA GLY A 45 -20.05 -1.16 8.05
C GLY A 45 -21.04 -1.22 6.89
N ASN A 46 -20.59 -1.48 5.67
CA ASN A 46 -21.46 -1.70 4.51
C ASN A 46 -22.43 -2.88 4.72
N THR A 47 -22.01 -3.84 5.52
CA THR A 47 -22.86 -4.94 6.01
C THR A 47 -22.82 -4.96 7.53
N ASP A 48 -23.90 -5.46 8.15
CA ASP A 48 -23.98 -5.64 9.59
C ASP A 48 -23.47 -7.05 9.95
N GLY A 49 -22.29 -7.13 10.57
CA GLY A 49 -21.66 -8.37 11.00
C GLY A 49 -22.47 -9.20 11.98
N HIS A 50 -23.44 -8.58 12.71
CA HIS A 50 -24.32 -9.30 13.63
C HIS A 50 -25.18 -10.36 12.92
N LYS A 51 -25.44 -10.22 11.63
CA LYS A 51 -26.17 -11.21 10.82
C LYS A 51 -25.45 -12.54 10.69
N TYR A 52 -24.12 -12.54 10.86
CA TYR A 52 -23.26 -13.73 10.64
C TYR A 52 -22.84 -14.42 11.94
N ILE A 53 -23.36 -13.99 13.10
CA ILE A 53 -22.98 -14.56 14.41
C ILE A 53 -23.30 -16.06 14.47
N LYS A 54 -24.47 -16.49 13.99
CA LYS A 54 -24.86 -17.91 13.98
C LYS A 54 -23.88 -18.77 13.18
N GLU A 55 -23.41 -18.27 12.04
CA GLU A 55 -22.41 -18.92 11.21
C GLU A 55 -21.05 -18.98 11.94
N ALA A 56 -20.63 -17.89 12.57
CA ALA A 56 -19.39 -17.84 13.34
C ALA A 56 -19.41 -18.87 14.51
N ILE A 57 -20.54 -18.98 15.22
CA ILE A 57 -20.71 -19.99 16.28
C ILE A 57 -20.62 -21.41 15.72
N LYS A 58 -21.32 -21.68 14.60
CA LYS A 58 -21.26 -22.99 13.92
C LYS A 58 -19.84 -23.37 13.50
N ASN A 59 -19.05 -22.38 13.09
CA ASN A 59 -17.66 -22.58 12.68
C ASN A 59 -16.66 -22.67 13.85
N GLY A 60 -17.13 -22.52 15.11
CA GLY A 60 -16.33 -22.79 16.31
C GLY A 60 -15.85 -21.54 17.05
N ALA A 61 -16.49 -20.38 16.86
CA ALA A 61 -16.20 -19.20 17.67
C ALA A 61 -16.37 -19.52 19.16
N SER A 62 -15.38 -19.17 19.97
CA SER A 62 -15.40 -19.39 21.43
C SER A 62 -15.79 -18.11 22.20
N LEU A 63 -15.75 -16.96 21.53
CA LEU A 63 -16.14 -15.65 22.04
C LEU A 63 -16.74 -14.85 20.89
N ILE A 64 -17.77 -14.05 21.18
CA ILE A 64 -18.24 -13.01 20.25
C ILE A 64 -18.18 -11.63 20.88
N ILE A 65 -17.84 -10.62 20.07
CA ILE A 65 -17.88 -9.19 20.47
C ILE A 65 -18.93 -8.51 19.61
N VAL A 66 -19.91 -7.87 20.27
CA VAL A 66 -21.09 -7.30 19.63
C VAL A 66 -21.35 -5.87 20.12
N SER A 67 -22.04 -5.05 19.32
CA SER A 67 -22.54 -3.73 19.74
C SER A 67 -24.07 -3.70 19.97
N LYS A 68 -24.73 -4.84 19.83
CA LYS A 68 -26.17 -5.00 20.08
C LYS A 68 -26.38 -6.02 21.18
N LYS A 69 -27.31 -5.78 22.10
CA LYS A 69 -27.67 -6.73 23.16
C LYS A 69 -28.38 -7.93 22.52
N LEU A 70 -27.67 -9.03 22.35
CA LEU A 70 -28.14 -10.27 21.75
C LEU A 70 -27.79 -11.41 22.69
N SER A 71 -28.67 -12.42 22.78
CA SER A 71 -28.47 -13.60 23.63
C SER A 71 -28.07 -14.78 22.76
N TYR A 72 -26.88 -15.31 23.00
CA TYR A 72 -26.37 -16.53 22.39
C TYR A 72 -25.81 -17.45 23.48
N ASN A 73 -25.76 -18.73 23.18
CA ASN A 73 -25.26 -19.74 24.16
C ASN A 73 -23.73 -19.87 24.11
N ILE A 74 -23.02 -18.76 23.92
CA ILE A 74 -21.55 -18.67 24.02
C ILE A 74 -21.15 -17.37 24.73
N PRO A 75 -19.92 -17.28 25.23
CA PRO A 75 -19.33 -16.06 25.75
C PRO A 75 -19.55 -14.88 24.82
N THR A 76 -20.13 -13.79 25.34
CA THR A 76 -20.48 -12.59 24.57
C THR A 76 -20.05 -11.33 25.30
N ILE A 77 -19.25 -10.50 24.68
CA ILE A 77 -18.87 -9.16 25.16
C ILE A 77 -19.69 -8.12 24.40
N LEU A 78 -20.46 -7.34 25.13
CA LEU A 78 -21.16 -6.16 24.60
C LEU A 78 -20.26 -4.94 24.72
N VAL A 79 -20.02 -4.25 23.60
CA VAL A 79 -19.26 -3.01 23.52
C VAL A 79 -20.13 -1.90 22.93
N GLN A 80 -19.81 -0.63 23.19
CA GLN A 80 -20.53 0.49 22.57
C GLN A 80 -20.33 0.54 21.04
N ASN A 81 -19.11 0.18 20.57
CA ASN A 81 -18.74 0.27 19.16
C ASN A 81 -17.68 -0.78 18.82
N THR A 82 -18.03 -1.72 17.94
CA THR A 82 -17.13 -2.80 17.53
C THR A 82 -15.94 -2.30 16.69
N ASN A 83 -16.10 -1.19 15.93
CA ASN A 83 -15.01 -0.58 15.18
C ASN A 83 -13.96 0.07 16.11
N LYS A 84 -14.36 0.62 17.27
CA LYS A 84 -13.42 1.06 18.30
C LYS A 84 -12.77 -0.12 19.01
N ALA A 85 -13.55 -1.18 19.28
CA ALA A 85 -13.07 -2.35 19.99
C ALA A 85 -11.93 -3.06 19.23
N ILE A 86 -11.98 -3.15 17.89
CA ILE A 86 -10.87 -3.74 17.11
C ILE A 86 -9.56 -2.98 17.28
N GLY A 87 -9.60 -1.65 17.30
CA GLY A 87 -8.41 -0.81 17.53
C GLY A 87 -7.84 -1.01 18.94
N ASN A 88 -8.71 -1.10 19.96
CA ASN A 88 -8.30 -1.36 21.33
C ASN A 88 -7.65 -2.75 21.50
N ILE A 89 -8.21 -3.77 20.85
CA ILE A 89 -7.64 -5.13 20.83
C ILE A 89 -6.30 -5.13 20.08
N ALA A 90 -6.19 -4.42 18.96
CA ALA A 90 -4.92 -4.27 18.24
C ALA A 90 -3.83 -3.64 19.13
N SER A 91 -4.17 -2.61 19.91
CA SER A 91 -3.26 -2.01 20.91
C SER A 91 -2.88 -3.00 22.01
N LEU A 92 -3.79 -3.87 22.44
CA LEU A 92 -3.49 -4.92 23.41
C LEU A 92 -2.53 -5.94 22.82
N ILE A 93 -2.74 -6.40 21.58
CA ILE A 93 -1.84 -7.31 20.87
C ILE A 93 -0.45 -6.69 20.73
N ARG A 94 -0.37 -5.39 20.34
CA ARG A 94 0.89 -4.65 20.28
C ARG A 94 1.68 -4.72 21.57
N LYS A 95 1.02 -4.51 22.71
CA LYS A 95 1.64 -4.56 24.03
C LYS A 95 2.04 -5.98 24.45
N THR A 96 1.22 -6.96 24.11
CA THR A 96 1.40 -8.35 24.57
C THR A 96 2.47 -9.09 23.76
N TYR A 97 2.48 -8.96 22.42
CA TYR A 97 3.45 -9.65 21.55
C TYR A 97 4.72 -8.84 21.35
N ASN A 98 4.62 -7.54 21.42
CA ASN A 98 5.70 -6.57 21.39
C ASN A 98 6.73 -6.73 20.24
N PRO A 99 6.32 -7.01 18.97
CA PRO A 99 7.25 -6.96 17.86
C PRO A 99 7.76 -5.53 17.65
N LYS A 100 8.94 -5.33 17.08
CA LYS A 100 9.33 -4.00 16.58
C LYS A 100 8.46 -3.64 15.37
N ILE A 101 7.82 -2.47 15.41
CA ILE A 101 6.90 -2.03 14.35
C ILE A 101 7.55 -0.94 13.50
N ILE A 102 7.53 -1.15 12.18
CA ILE A 102 7.86 -0.15 11.17
C ILE A 102 6.55 0.29 10.51
N ALA A 103 6.16 1.53 10.73
CA ALA A 103 4.96 2.13 10.13
C ALA A 103 5.33 2.93 8.88
N ILE A 104 4.55 2.79 7.80
CA ILE A 104 4.85 3.41 6.51
C ILE A 104 3.66 4.20 6.02
N THR A 105 3.88 5.48 5.71
CA THR A 105 2.91 6.32 4.98
C THR A 105 3.58 7.02 3.80
N GLY A 106 2.80 7.74 3.01
CA GLY A 106 3.27 8.49 1.84
C GLY A 106 2.16 8.62 0.79
N SER A 107 2.35 9.48 -0.19
CA SER A 107 1.40 9.61 -1.30
C SER A 107 1.52 8.42 -2.26
N VAL A 108 2.73 8.09 -2.67
CA VAL A 108 3.07 6.98 -3.57
C VAL A 108 4.17 6.13 -2.91
N GLY A 109 4.37 4.89 -3.36
CA GLY A 109 5.49 4.04 -2.92
C GLY A 109 5.27 3.25 -1.63
N LYS A 110 4.24 3.51 -0.82
CA LYS A 110 3.99 2.82 0.46
C LYS A 110 4.13 1.29 0.38
N THR A 111 3.43 0.68 -0.55
CA THR A 111 3.44 -0.79 -0.72
C THR A 111 4.80 -1.29 -1.21
N THR A 112 5.42 -0.59 -2.18
CA THR A 112 6.76 -0.93 -2.69
C THR A 112 7.79 -0.87 -1.56
N THR A 113 7.81 0.22 -0.80
CA THR A 113 8.71 0.39 0.37
C THR A 113 8.45 -0.69 1.41
N ARG A 114 7.18 -1.01 1.72
CA ARG A 114 6.82 -2.10 2.63
C ARG A 114 7.39 -3.44 2.18
N GLU A 115 7.20 -3.81 0.91
CA GLU A 115 7.69 -5.07 0.35
C GLU A 115 9.22 -5.14 0.35
N LEU A 116 9.90 -4.04 0.03
CA LEU A 116 11.35 -3.96 0.05
C LEU A 116 11.91 -4.10 1.48
N ILE A 117 11.33 -3.37 2.44
CA ILE A 117 11.70 -3.50 3.85
C ILE A 117 11.47 -4.94 4.32
N TYR A 118 10.29 -5.52 4.03
CA TYR A 118 10.01 -6.91 4.40
C TYR A 118 11.02 -7.88 3.79
N THR A 119 11.37 -7.71 2.51
CA THR A 119 12.32 -8.58 1.81
C THR A 119 13.73 -8.50 2.41
N ILE A 120 14.16 -7.32 2.84
CA ILE A 120 15.44 -7.14 3.53
C ILE A 120 15.38 -7.73 4.95
N LEU A 121 14.35 -7.40 5.72
CA LEU A 121 14.28 -7.79 7.15
C LEU A 121 14.15 -9.30 7.34
N LYS A 122 13.42 -10.00 6.46
CA LYS A 122 13.25 -11.44 6.53
C LYS A 122 14.55 -12.25 6.36
N THR A 123 15.65 -11.62 5.93
CA THR A 123 16.97 -12.26 5.90
C THR A 123 17.55 -12.49 7.29
N LYS A 124 17.01 -11.80 8.31
CA LYS A 124 17.53 -11.83 9.68
C LYS A 124 16.46 -12.06 10.74
N TYR A 125 15.22 -11.61 10.51
CA TYR A 125 14.15 -11.58 11.49
C TYR A 125 12.94 -12.35 11.02
N LYS A 126 12.14 -12.87 11.97
CA LYS A 126 10.80 -13.35 11.70
C LYS A 126 9.87 -12.15 11.53
N CYS A 127 9.36 -11.96 10.32
CA CYS A 127 8.66 -10.75 9.92
C CYS A 127 7.20 -11.00 9.58
N HIS A 128 6.34 -10.07 9.99
CA HIS A 128 4.96 -9.94 9.54
C HIS A 128 4.77 -8.63 8.76
N GLN A 129 3.82 -8.56 7.83
CA GLN A 129 3.50 -7.32 7.12
C GLN A 129 2.02 -7.18 6.80
N SER A 130 1.57 -5.94 6.58
CA SER A 130 0.21 -5.65 6.10
C SER A 130 -0.08 -6.40 4.80
N LYS A 131 -1.26 -7.01 4.71
CA LYS A 131 -1.74 -7.69 3.51
C LYS A 131 -2.55 -6.72 2.65
N LYS A 132 -2.41 -6.79 1.34
CA LYS A 132 -3.19 -5.98 0.38
C LYS A 132 -3.18 -4.49 0.77
N ASN A 133 -4.38 -3.89 0.90
CA ASN A 133 -4.63 -2.50 1.31
C ASN A 133 -5.12 -2.37 2.76
N HIS A 134 -4.67 -3.25 3.66
CA HIS A 134 -4.99 -3.18 5.10
C HIS A 134 -4.24 -2.02 5.77
N ASN A 135 -4.61 -0.77 5.44
CA ASN A 135 -3.88 0.43 5.85
C ASN A 135 -4.75 1.50 6.52
N ASN A 136 -6.01 1.18 6.84
CA ASN A 136 -6.96 2.08 7.50
C ASN A 136 -7.36 1.58 8.91
N HIS A 137 -8.32 2.25 9.54
CA HIS A 137 -8.81 1.96 10.90
C HIS A 137 -9.43 0.56 11.09
N ILE A 138 -9.66 -0.19 10.00
CA ILE A 138 -10.06 -1.60 10.04
C ILE A 138 -8.86 -2.49 9.64
N GLY A 139 -8.18 -2.16 8.57
CA GLY A 139 -7.11 -2.98 8.01
C GLY A 139 -5.88 -3.10 8.91
N VAL A 140 -5.47 -2.01 9.58
CA VAL A 140 -4.34 -2.05 10.52
C VAL A 140 -4.65 -2.96 11.72
N PRO A 141 -5.81 -2.86 12.41
CA PRO A 141 -6.20 -3.87 13.41
C PRO A 141 -6.19 -5.30 12.91
N LEU A 142 -6.69 -5.57 11.69
CA LEU A 142 -6.65 -6.93 11.11
C LEU A 142 -5.22 -7.42 10.89
N THR A 143 -4.31 -6.54 10.48
CA THR A 143 -2.88 -6.87 10.39
C THR A 143 -2.32 -7.26 11.76
N MET A 144 -2.69 -6.53 12.81
CA MET A 144 -2.28 -6.85 14.18
C MET A 144 -2.89 -8.18 14.68
N PHE A 145 -4.12 -8.53 14.28
CA PHE A 145 -4.75 -9.82 14.63
C PHE A 145 -4.07 -11.03 14.00
N ASP A 146 -3.44 -10.83 12.84
CA ASP A 146 -2.71 -11.87 12.12
C ASP A 146 -1.30 -12.13 12.71
N LEU A 147 -0.77 -11.24 13.56
CA LEU A 147 0.53 -11.43 14.22
C LEU A 147 0.61 -12.75 15.00
N ASN A 148 1.78 -13.35 15.00
CA ASN A 148 2.13 -14.46 15.87
C ASN A 148 2.99 -13.94 17.04
N LYS A 149 3.02 -14.70 18.13
CA LYS A 149 3.76 -14.31 19.35
C LYS A 149 5.27 -14.24 19.14
N ASP A 150 5.77 -14.97 18.16
CA ASP A 150 7.18 -15.08 17.81
C ASP A 150 7.58 -14.21 16.60
N ASP A 151 6.66 -13.36 16.06
CA ASP A 151 7.03 -12.35 15.10
C ASP A 151 7.88 -11.28 15.79
N GLU A 152 9.11 -11.07 15.29
CA GLU A 152 10.07 -10.10 15.84
C GLU A 152 9.86 -8.70 15.27
N MET A 153 9.43 -8.63 14.00
CA MET A 153 9.21 -7.39 13.25
C MET A 153 7.84 -7.38 12.60
N ALA A 154 7.19 -6.20 12.57
CA ALA A 154 5.95 -6.00 11.83
C ALA A 154 6.04 -4.74 10.96
N ILE A 155 5.79 -4.85 9.67
CA ILE A 155 5.81 -3.75 8.71
C ILE A 155 4.37 -3.38 8.36
N ILE A 156 3.93 -2.19 8.78
CA ILE A 156 2.52 -1.78 8.75
C ILE A 156 2.34 -0.54 7.89
N GLU A 157 1.54 -0.67 6.83
CA GLU A 157 1.16 0.44 5.96
C GLU A 157 0.04 1.24 6.60
N MET A 158 0.15 2.58 6.59
CA MET A 158 -0.86 3.53 7.06
C MET A 158 -1.31 4.44 5.92
N GLY A 159 -2.57 4.35 5.56
CA GLY A 159 -3.27 5.23 4.63
C GLY A 159 -4.13 6.24 5.36
N MET A 160 -4.56 7.27 4.64
CA MET A 160 -5.48 8.29 5.13
C MET A 160 -6.31 8.88 4.02
N ASN A 161 -7.47 9.42 4.37
CA ASN A 161 -8.28 10.31 3.56
C ASN A 161 -8.46 11.69 4.25
N HIS A 162 -8.38 11.73 5.57
CA HIS A 162 -8.61 12.92 6.39
C HIS A 162 -7.56 13.07 7.49
N PHE A 163 -7.46 14.28 8.05
CA PHE A 163 -6.68 14.52 9.26
C PHE A 163 -7.16 13.64 10.42
N GLY A 164 -6.23 13.28 11.30
CA GLY A 164 -6.46 12.47 12.49
C GLY A 164 -6.43 10.96 12.24
N GLU A 165 -6.54 10.49 11.00
CA GLU A 165 -6.57 9.05 10.71
C GLU A 165 -5.20 8.40 10.96
N ILE A 166 -4.11 8.99 10.45
CA ILE A 166 -2.74 8.48 10.72
C ILE A 166 -2.39 8.64 12.20
N LYS A 167 -2.78 9.74 12.84
CA LYS A 167 -2.61 9.94 14.29
C LYS A 167 -3.25 8.82 15.10
N TYR A 168 -4.50 8.45 14.76
CA TYR A 168 -5.20 7.35 15.41
C TYR A 168 -4.43 6.02 15.24
N LEU A 169 -4.02 5.69 14.01
CA LEU A 169 -3.29 4.46 13.71
C LEU A 169 -1.92 4.44 14.41
N SER A 170 -1.19 5.53 14.38
CA SER A 170 0.12 5.65 15.00
C SER A 170 0.05 5.46 16.52
N LYS A 171 -0.90 6.14 17.20
CA LYS A 171 -1.13 5.96 18.64
C LYS A 171 -1.58 4.55 19.00
N MET A 172 -2.34 3.90 18.14
CA MET A 172 -2.84 2.54 18.35
C MET A 172 -1.70 1.50 18.37
N ILE A 173 -0.77 1.58 17.41
CA ILE A 173 0.30 0.58 17.28
C ILE A 173 1.66 1.03 17.79
N THR A 174 1.83 2.31 18.16
CA THR A 174 3.06 2.89 18.70
C THR A 174 4.33 2.38 17.98
N PRO A 175 4.59 2.83 16.73
CA PRO A 175 5.67 2.32 15.93
C PRO A 175 7.05 2.63 16.52
N ASP A 176 7.99 1.71 16.32
CA ASP A 176 9.41 1.90 16.74
C ASP A 176 10.20 2.63 15.66
N ILE A 177 9.77 2.54 14.40
CA ILE A 177 10.33 3.26 13.25
C ILE A 177 9.15 3.74 12.39
N ALA A 178 9.25 4.94 11.86
CA ALA A 178 8.28 5.47 10.90
C ALA A 178 8.95 5.79 9.55
N VAL A 179 8.16 5.74 8.49
CA VAL A 179 8.58 6.06 7.11
C VAL A 179 7.56 6.97 6.46
N ILE A 180 8.04 8.04 5.80
CA ILE A 180 7.25 8.83 4.85
C ILE A 180 7.95 8.77 3.50
N THR A 181 7.32 8.14 2.52
CA THR A 181 7.94 7.91 1.19
C THR A 181 8.03 9.18 0.37
N ASN A 182 6.95 9.94 0.27
CA ASN A 182 6.88 11.22 -0.45
C ASN A 182 5.59 11.99 -0.13
N ILE A 183 5.54 13.26 -0.59
CA ILE A 183 4.38 14.14 -0.53
C ILE A 183 3.95 14.48 -1.96
N GLY A 184 2.85 13.90 -2.40
CA GLY A 184 2.27 14.09 -3.74
C GLY A 184 0.82 14.53 -3.68
N THR A 185 0.12 14.39 -4.81
CA THR A 185 -1.27 14.83 -5.00
C THR A 185 -2.33 13.85 -4.51
N SER A 186 -1.94 12.65 -4.07
CA SER A 186 -2.92 11.67 -3.53
C SER A 186 -3.70 12.26 -2.36
N HIS A 187 -5.05 12.16 -2.40
CA HIS A 187 -5.99 12.69 -1.39
C HIS A 187 -6.05 14.23 -1.32
N ILE A 188 -5.50 14.95 -2.31
CA ILE A 188 -5.52 16.44 -2.32
C ILE A 188 -6.95 16.99 -2.32
N GLY A 189 -7.90 16.25 -2.93
CA GLY A 189 -9.30 16.64 -2.93
C GLY A 189 -9.92 16.75 -1.55
N ASN A 190 -9.44 15.97 -0.57
CA ASN A 190 -9.95 15.99 0.80
C ASN A 190 -9.14 16.94 1.71
N LEU A 191 -7.86 17.16 1.42
CA LEU A 191 -6.94 17.90 2.28
C LEU A 191 -6.64 19.33 1.76
N GLY A 192 -6.91 19.60 0.50
CA GLY A 192 -6.86 20.94 -0.09
C GLY A 192 -5.48 21.40 -0.57
N SER A 193 -4.37 20.91 0.01
CA SER A 193 -3.01 21.31 -0.42
C SER A 193 -1.96 20.25 -0.09
N LYS A 194 -0.77 20.34 -0.71
CA LYS A 194 0.37 19.45 -0.40
C LYS A 194 0.93 19.71 1.01
N GLU A 195 0.88 20.93 1.51
CA GLU A 195 1.23 21.29 2.89
C GLU A 195 0.33 20.59 3.89
N ASN A 196 -0.96 20.51 3.62
CA ASN A 196 -1.91 19.78 4.44
C ASN A 196 -1.70 18.26 4.35
N ILE A 197 -1.33 17.74 3.17
CA ILE A 197 -0.95 16.33 3.01
C ILE A 197 0.31 16.04 3.84
N LEU A 198 1.31 16.92 3.84
CA LEU A 198 2.48 16.81 4.70
C LEU A 198 2.08 16.77 6.18
N LYS A 199 1.28 17.74 6.65
CA LYS A 199 0.79 17.78 8.05
C LYS A 199 0.08 16.49 8.45
N ALA A 200 -0.83 16.00 7.60
CA ALA A 200 -1.56 14.76 7.86
C ALA A 200 -0.65 13.52 7.89
N LYS A 201 0.39 13.44 7.04
CA LYS A 201 1.35 12.32 7.08
C LYS A 201 2.31 12.41 8.26
N LEU A 202 2.69 13.61 8.69
CA LEU A 202 3.50 13.83 9.91
C LEU A 202 2.78 13.40 11.19
N GLU A 203 1.47 13.21 11.17
CA GLU A 203 0.73 12.59 12.27
C GLU A 203 1.26 11.19 12.66
N ILE A 204 2.04 10.53 11.78
CA ILE A 204 2.71 9.27 12.09
C ILE A 204 3.68 9.41 13.28
N LYS A 205 4.19 10.62 13.54
CA LYS A 205 5.08 10.93 14.67
C LYS A 205 4.36 10.87 16.03
N GLU A 206 3.03 10.95 16.07
CA GLU A 206 2.24 11.04 17.32
C GLU A 206 2.32 9.81 18.24
N GLY A 207 2.59 8.63 17.67
CA GLY A 207 2.84 7.39 18.42
C GLY A 207 4.24 6.85 18.28
N LEU A 208 5.10 7.53 17.48
CA LEU A 208 6.45 7.08 17.16
C LEU A 208 7.37 7.10 18.39
N LYS A 209 8.12 6.01 18.56
CA LYS A 209 9.10 5.86 19.67
C LYS A 209 10.55 6.06 19.24
N GLY A 210 10.86 5.93 17.98
CA GLY A 210 12.21 5.99 17.44
C GLY A 210 12.34 6.90 16.22
N PRO A 211 13.22 6.61 15.26
CA PRO A 211 13.50 7.50 14.15
C PRO A 211 12.38 7.50 13.08
N LEU A 212 12.29 8.65 12.40
CA LEU A 212 11.58 8.82 11.15
C LEU A 212 12.58 8.69 9.99
N PHE A 213 12.23 7.91 8.97
CA PHE A 213 12.95 7.80 7.70
C PHE A 213 12.16 8.47 6.59
N VAL A 214 12.83 9.19 5.70
CA VAL A 214 12.19 9.91 4.61
C VAL A 214 13.01 9.88 3.32
N ASN A 215 12.32 10.08 2.19
CA ASN A 215 12.98 10.50 0.96
C ASN A 215 13.44 11.96 1.11
N GLY A 216 14.75 12.18 1.24
CA GLY A 216 15.31 13.50 1.45
C GLY A 216 15.39 14.36 0.19
N ASP A 217 15.15 13.79 -1.00
CA ASP A 217 15.03 14.53 -2.25
C ASP A 217 13.62 15.13 -2.44
N ASP A 218 12.63 14.71 -1.62
CA ASP A 218 11.30 15.31 -1.63
C ASP A 218 11.34 16.71 -1.01
N LYS A 219 10.92 17.71 -1.77
CA LYS A 219 10.98 19.14 -1.39
C LYS A 219 10.20 19.46 -0.11
N PHE A 220 9.19 18.68 0.24
CA PHE A 220 8.40 18.85 1.46
C PHE A 220 9.00 18.14 2.67
N LEU A 221 9.85 17.10 2.43
CA LEU A 221 10.44 16.28 3.50
C LEU A 221 11.89 16.66 3.82
N LYS A 222 12.59 17.37 2.93
CA LYS A 222 14.02 17.71 3.09
C LYS A 222 14.35 18.51 4.35
N SER A 223 13.41 19.30 4.87
CA SER A 223 13.59 20.10 6.09
C SER A 223 13.17 19.36 7.37
N GLU A 224 12.59 18.17 7.28
CA GLU A 224 12.18 17.41 8.45
C GLU A 224 13.38 16.84 9.19
N TYR A 225 13.28 16.82 10.54
CA TYR A 225 14.23 16.09 11.38
C TYR A 225 13.97 14.58 11.25
N ALA A 226 14.75 13.94 10.39
CA ALA A 226 14.58 12.55 9.99
C ALA A 226 15.90 12.01 9.43
N ILE A 227 16.00 10.67 9.34
CA ILE A 227 17.07 9.99 8.59
C ILE A 227 16.67 9.99 7.12
N LYS A 228 17.52 10.52 6.26
CA LYS A 228 17.23 10.82 4.85
C LYS A 228 17.94 9.87 3.91
N SER A 229 17.28 9.53 2.84
CA SER A 229 17.86 8.72 1.74
C SER A 229 17.50 9.34 0.40
N GLY A 230 18.44 9.39 -0.54
CA GLY A 230 18.20 9.98 -1.85
C GLY A 230 19.47 10.07 -2.70
N PHE A 231 19.41 10.92 -3.72
CA PHE A 231 20.52 11.18 -4.64
C PHE A 231 21.23 12.51 -4.33
N GLY A 232 20.56 13.42 -3.65
CA GLY A 232 21.11 14.72 -3.26
C GLY A 232 22.11 14.61 -2.11
N ASN A 233 23.07 15.55 -2.06
CA ASN A 233 24.18 15.55 -1.09
C ASN A 233 23.77 15.74 0.39
N ASN A 234 22.52 16.14 0.65
CA ASN A 234 22.02 16.37 2.01
C ASN A 234 21.30 15.15 2.61
N ASN A 235 21.52 13.96 2.04
CA ASN A 235 20.99 12.70 2.54
C ASN A 235 22.02 11.97 3.40
N ASP A 236 21.54 11.20 4.39
CA ASP A 236 22.39 10.33 5.23
C ASP A 236 22.85 9.09 4.46
N LEU A 237 22.01 8.61 3.52
CA LEU A 237 22.36 7.57 2.55
C LEU A 237 22.22 8.14 1.14
N ILE A 238 23.32 8.23 0.42
CA ILE A 238 23.37 8.81 -0.94
C ILE A 238 23.62 7.70 -1.97
N ALA A 239 22.77 7.67 -3.00
CA ALA A 239 23.00 6.85 -4.17
C ALA A 239 23.54 7.68 -5.33
N TYR A 240 24.39 7.06 -6.15
CA TYR A 240 24.97 7.68 -7.33
C TYR A 240 25.16 6.67 -8.46
N ASN A 241 25.53 7.13 -9.65
CA ASN A 241 25.74 6.31 -10.86
C ASN A 241 24.53 5.40 -11.18
N LEU A 242 23.32 5.97 -11.12
CA LEU A 242 22.09 5.25 -11.44
C LEU A 242 22.01 4.94 -12.95
N THR A 243 21.90 3.67 -13.26
CA THR A 243 21.51 3.16 -14.59
C THR A 243 20.20 2.38 -14.45
N SER A 244 19.29 2.51 -15.42
CA SER A 244 17.97 1.91 -15.31
C SER A 244 17.42 1.39 -16.63
N SER A 245 16.66 0.30 -16.52
CA SER A 245 15.80 -0.24 -17.57
C SER A 245 14.33 -0.15 -17.12
N LEU A 246 13.42 -0.72 -17.92
CA LEU A 246 12.01 -0.85 -17.51
C LEU A 246 11.84 -1.76 -16.28
N THR A 247 12.72 -2.73 -16.09
CA THR A 247 12.57 -3.81 -15.11
C THR A 247 13.55 -3.74 -13.96
N SER A 248 14.68 -3.06 -14.13
CA SER A 248 15.75 -3.09 -13.13
C SER A 248 16.57 -1.82 -13.16
N SER A 249 17.19 -1.53 -12.03
CA SER A 249 18.15 -0.44 -11.87
C SER A 249 19.39 -0.94 -11.15
N THR A 250 20.53 -0.31 -11.48
CA THR A 250 21.81 -0.49 -10.78
C THR A 250 22.31 0.88 -10.35
N PHE A 251 22.78 0.98 -9.12
CA PHE A 251 23.33 2.21 -8.53
C PHE A 251 24.39 1.87 -7.49
N LYS A 252 25.15 2.86 -7.05
CA LYS A 252 26.17 2.71 -6.00
C LYS A 252 25.80 3.49 -4.75
N ILE A 253 26.23 2.98 -3.61
CA ILE A 253 26.22 3.69 -2.30
C ILE A 253 27.60 3.53 -1.68
N ASP A 254 28.02 4.51 -0.87
CA ASP A 254 29.25 4.42 -0.09
C ASP A 254 28.94 4.16 1.39
N LEU A 255 29.64 3.17 1.96
CA LEU A 255 29.67 2.86 3.38
C LEU A 255 31.13 2.88 3.85
N ASP A 256 31.73 1.74 4.19
CA ASP A 256 33.17 1.53 4.37
C ASP A 256 33.93 1.51 3.03
N LYS A 257 33.23 1.23 1.97
CA LYS A 257 33.66 1.23 0.56
C LYS A 257 32.45 1.36 -0.36
N PRO A 258 32.66 1.59 -1.67
CA PRO A 258 31.57 1.57 -2.64
C PRO A 258 30.94 0.19 -2.77
N TYR A 259 29.61 0.13 -2.72
CA TYR A 259 28.80 -1.06 -3.00
C TYR A 259 27.91 -0.81 -4.21
N GLU A 260 27.95 -1.72 -5.17
CA GLU A 260 27.04 -1.72 -6.30
C GLU A 260 25.80 -2.55 -5.96
N ILE A 261 24.63 -1.96 -6.15
CA ILE A 261 23.33 -2.56 -5.82
C ILE A 261 22.50 -2.65 -7.08
N LYS A 262 22.04 -3.86 -7.39
CA LYS A 262 21.04 -4.10 -8.42
C LYS A 262 19.70 -4.41 -7.77
N VAL A 263 18.61 -3.88 -8.32
CA VAL A 263 17.25 -4.16 -7.86
C VAL A 263 16.31 -4.27 -9.06
N ASN A 264 15.33 -5.17 -8.97
CA ASN A 264 14.33 -5.35 -10.03
C ASN A 264 13.22 -4.30 -9.92
N LEU A 265 13.62 -3.04 -10.02
CA LEU A 265 12.75 -1.85 -9.99
C LEU A 265 13.24 -0.81 -11.00
N PRO A 266 12.33 -0.08 -11.66
CA PRO A 266 12.68 1.05 -12.49
C PRO A 266 13.14 2.26 -11.66
N SER A 267 13.82 3.23 -12.32
CA SER A 267 14.47 4.37 -11.66
C SER A 267 13.56 5.18 -10.72
N HIS A 268 12.31 5.43 -11.08
CA HIS A 268 11.40 6.25 -10.28
C HIS A 268 10.97 5.61 -8.93
N LEU A 269 11.29 4.33 -8.72
CA LEU A 269 11.03 3.62 -7.46
C LEU A 269 12.30 3.41 -6.63
N ILE A 270 13.46 3.94 -7.04
CA ILE A 270 14.72 3.73 -6.32
C ILE A 270 14.73 4.46 -4.98
N SER A 271 14.05 5.60 -4.85
CA SER A 271 13.91 6.27 -3.54
C SER A 271 13.27 5.34 -2.50
N ASP A 272 12.30 4.50 -2.89
CA ASP A 272 11.69 3.50 -2.00
C ASP A 272 12.72 2.43 -1.57
N ALA A 273 13.59 2.01 -2.50
CA ALA A 273 14.66 1.06 -2.22
C ALA A 273 15.73 1.66 -1.29
N LEU A 274 16.10 2.93 -1.48
CA LEU A 274 17.08 3.61 -0.64
C LEU A 274 16.59 3.73 0.81
N ILE A 275 15.31 4.04 1.03
CA ILE A 275 14.70 4.03 2.37
C ILE A 275 14.80 2.63 2.99
N ALA A 276 14.47 1.59 2.22
CA ALA A 276 14.51 0.21 2.72
C ALA A 276 15.94 -0.25 3.05
N ILE A 277 16.93 0.12 2.25
CA ILE A 277 18.36 -0.13 2.49
C ILE A 277 18.78 0.55 3.80
N ASN A 278 18.47 1.84 3.95
CA ASN A 278 18.86 2.62 5.11
C ASN A 278 18.28 2.05 6.41
N ILE A 279 17.02 1.60 6.39
CA ILE A 279 16.39 0.89 7.52
C ILE A 279 17.11 -0.43 7.80
N GLY A 280 17.48 -1.21 6.76
CA GLY A 280 18.25 -2.43 6.91
C GLY A 280 19.59 -2.19 7.60
N LEU A 281 20.34 -1.16 7.17
CA LEU A 281 21.60 -0.74 7.76
C LEU A 281 21.42 -0.26 9.22
N TYR A 282 20.40 0.57 9.49
CA TYR A 282 20.05 1.01 10.83
C TYR A 282 19.79 -0.16 11.79
N LEU A 283 19.12 -1.22 11.31
CA LEU A 283 18.84 -2.46 12.04
C LEU A 283 20.01 -3.45 12.02
N LYS A 284 21.20 -3.01 11.56
CA LYS A 284 22.44 -3.81 11.52
C LYS A 284 22.26 -5.13 10.74
N ILE A 285 21.61 -5.09 9.60
CA ILE A 285 21.61 -6.17 8.63
C ILE A 285 22.86 -6.02 7.77
N ASP A 286 23.59 -7.12 7.59
CA ASP A 286 24.79 -7.14 6.74
C ASP A 286 24.44 -6.67 5.32
N ILE A 287 25.28 -5.80 4.74
CA ILE A 287 25.06 -5.23 3.40
C ILE A 287 24.96 -6.33 2.33
N LYS A 288 25.65 -7.46 2.49
CA LYS A 288 25.55 -8.59 1.55
C LYS A 288 24.15 -9.21 1.57
N ASN A 289 23.52 -9.29 2.74
CA ASN A 289 22.15 -9.78 2.87
C ASN A 289 21.14 -8.79 2.27
N ILE A 290 21.38 -7.47 2.43
CA ILE A 290 20.57 -6.43 1.79
C ILE A 290 20.66 -6.54 0.27
N ILE A 291 21.85 -6.63 -0.28
CA ILE A 291 22.09 -6.79 -1.72
C ILE A 291 21.44 -8.08 -2.25
N TYR A 292 21.62 -9.19 -1.54
CA TYR A 292 20.99 -10.46 -1.90
C TYR A 292 19.46 -10.35 -1.94
N ALA A 293 18.87 -9.72 -0.93
CA ALA A 293 17.41 -9.51 -0.83
C ALA A 293 16.87 -8.69 -2.00
N LEU A 294 17.56 -7.60 -2.37
CA LEU A 294 17.16 -6.70 -3.46
C LEU A 294 17.34 -7.33 -4.84
N ASN A 295 18.41 -8.08 -5.05
CA ASN A 295 18.65 -8.80 -6.32
C ASN A 295 17.54 -9.84 -6.60
N ASN A 296 16.95 -10.42 -5.56
CA ASN A 296 15.90 -11.42 -5.67
C ASN A 296 14.48 -10.83 -5.48
N TYR A 297 14.37 -9.50 -5.38
CA TYR A 297 13.06 -8.85 -5.23
C TYR A 297 12.22 -9.01 -6.49
N GLN A 298 10.94 -9.31 -6.31
CA GLN A 298 9.93 -9.34 -7.37
C GLN A 298 8.81 -8.35 -7.04
N SER A 299 8.47 -7.52 -8.03
CA SER A 299 7.41 -6.52 -7.85
C SER A 299 6.04 -7.14 -7.58
N TYR A 300 5.23 -6.46 -6.77
CA TYR A 300 3.87 -6.88 -6.47
C TYR A 300 2.93 -6.71 -7.69
N ASN A 301 1.93 -7.60 -7.83
CA ASN A 301 0.98 -7.57 -8.94
C ASN A 301 0.34 -6.19 -9.17
N MET A 302 0.14 -5.83 -10.44
CA MET A 302 -0.44 -4.56 -10.92
C MET A 302 0.34 -3.29 -10.51
N ARG A 303 1.62 -3.41 -10.13
CA ARG A 303 2.54 -2.28 -9.84
C ARG A 303 3.79 -2.47 -10.67
N MET A 304 3.87 -1.78 -11.81
CA MET A 304 4.97 -1.94 -12.77
C MET A 304 5.22 -3.41 -13.15
N ASN A 305 4.15 -4.21 -13.21
CA ASN A 305 4.27 -5.61 -13.60
C ASN A 305 4.41 -5.70 -15.13
N ILE A 306 5.56 -6.24 -15.59
CA ILE A 306 5.89 -6.32 -17.00
C ILE A 306 5.60 -7.73 -17.50
N LEU A 307 4.75 -7.81 -18.51
CA LEU A 307 4.21 -9.05 -19.07
C LEU A 307 4.45 -9.06 -20.58
N LYS A 308 4.47 -10.24 -21.17
CA LYS A 308 4.51 -10.41 -22.63
C LYS A 308 3.27 -11.19 -23.10
N ASP A 309 2.68 -10.74 -24.21
CA ASP A 309 1.62 -11.46 -24.88
C ASP A 309 2.18 -12.31 -26.05
N LYS A 310 1.29 -13.09 -26.69
CA LYS A 310 1.64 -13.94 -27.85
C LYS A 310 2.04 -13.17 -29.11
N ASN A 311 1.72 -11.87 -29.19
CA ASN A 311 2.05 -11.00 -30.31
C ASN A 311 3.35 -10.24 -30.08
N ASN A 312 4.17 -10.67 -29.12
CA ASN A 312 5.42 -10.04 -28.71
C ASN A 312 5.25 -8.58 -28.21
N ASN A 313 4.06 -8.22 -27.71
CA ASN A 313 3.86 -6.94 -27.03
C ASN A 313 4.44 -7.03 -25.63
N THR A 314 5.10 -5.95 -25.19
CA THR A 314 5.51 -5.77 -23.80
C THR A 314 4.45 -4.93 -23.08
N ILE A 315 3.77 -5.50 -22.08
CA ILE A 315 2.69 -4.87 -21.35
C ILE A 315 3.18 -4.44 -19.99
N ILE A 316 3.11 -3.14 -19.70
CA ILE A 316 3.35 -2.57 -18.37
C ILE A 316 1.98 -2.44 -17.68
N ASN A 317 1.69 -3.37 -16.78
CA ASN A 317 0.48 -3.33 -15.95
C ASN A 317 0.77 -2.55 -14.67
N ASP A 318 0.32 -1.29 -14.61
CA ASP A 318 0.43 -0.39 -13.46
C ASP A 318 -0.93 0.22 -13.10
N CYS A 319 -1.97 -0.63 -13.08
CA CYS A 319 -3.37 -0.22 -12.89
C CYS A 319 -3.93 -0.46 -11.49
N TYR A 320 -3.08 -0.66 -10.48
CA TYR A 320 -3.55 -0.75 -9.09
C TYR A 320 -4.08 0.58 -8.57
N ASN A 321 -3.38 1.68 -8.83
CA ASN A 321 -3.79 3.06 -8.55
C ASN A 321 -3.02 4.04 -9.42
N SER A 322 -3.50 5.28 -9.51
CA SER A 322 -2.83 6.35 -10.25
C SER A 322 -2.84 7.66 -9.45
N SER A 323 -1.73 8.40 -9.53
CA SER A 323 -1.57 9.79 -9.14
C SER A 323 -0.71 10.48 -10.19
N LEU A 324 -0.67 11.80 -10.19
CA LEU A 324 0.16 12.56 -11.14
C LEU A 324 1.63 12.15 -11.03
N GLU A 325 2.16 12.02 -9.81
CA GLU A 325 3.55 11.66 -9.54
C GLU A 325 3.88 10.25 -10.07
N SER A 326 2.98 9.29 -9.82
CA SER A 326 3.20 7.91 -10.29
C SER A 326 3.06 7.80 -11.82
N LEU A 327 2.20 8.59 -12.44
CA LEU A 327 2.07 8.68 -13.90
C LEU A 327 3.32 9.33 -14.50
N THR A 328 3.78 10.44 -13.94
CA THR A 328 5.02 11.11 -14.36
C THR A 328 6.20 10.17 -14.30
N GLY A 329 6.35 9.42 -13.19
CA GLY A 329 7.45 8.47 -13.02
C GLY A 329 7.50 7.40 -14.10
N VAL A 330 6.36 6.79 -14.45
CA VAL A 330 6.33 5.76 -15.49
C VAL A 330 6.47 6.35 -16.90
N LEU A 331 5.91 7.53 -17.18
CA LEU A 331 6.05 8.17 -18.49
C LEU A 331 7.51 8.58 -18.77
N ASN A 332 8.23 9.10 -17.78
CA ASN A 332 9.66 9.43 -17.93
C ASN A 332 10.52 8.21 -18.31
N LEU A 333 10.14 6.99 -17.88
CA LEU A 333 10.84 5.75 -18.32
C LEU A 333 10.63 5.46 -19.82
N LEU A 334 9.56 5.97 -20.40
CA LEU A 334 9.18 5.71 -21.79
C LEU A 334 9.70 6.79 -22.76
N GLU A 335 10.15 7.91 -22.24
CA GLU A 335 10.56 9.08 -23.03
C GLU A 335 11.61 8.72 -24.10
N ASN A 336 12.63 8.01 -23.71
CA ASN A 336 13.77 7.64 -24.58
C ASN A 336 13.65 6.23 -25.21
N LYS A 337 12.48 5.59 -25.19
CA LYS A 337 12.29 4.30 -25.84
C LYS A 337 11.91 4.48 -27.31
N ILE A 338 12.47 3.64 -28.18
CA ILE A 338 12.27 3.72 -29.64
C ILE A 338 10.99 2.98 -30.05
N ASP A 339 10.50 2.06 -29.23
CA ASP A 339 9.35 1.21 -29.52
C ASP A 339 8.08 1.98 -29.90
N ASN A 340 7.21 1.35 -30.67
CA ASN A 340 5.83 1.80 -30.84
C ASN A 340 5.09 1.69 -29.50
N LYS A 341 4.60 2.80 -28.98
CA LYS A 341 3.96 2.85 -27.67
C LYS A 341 2.45 2.97 -27.77
N ILE A 342 1.73 2.24 -26.94
CA ILE A 342 0.29 2.42 -26.72
C ILE A 342 0.12 2.79 -25.25
N LEU A 343 -0.32 4.01 -25.00
CA LEU A 343 -0.55 4.53 -23.66
C LEU A 343 -2.05 4.49 -23.36
N ILE A 344 -2.47 3.57 -22.51
CA ILE A 344 -3.86 3.38 -22.06
C ILE A 344 -3.97 3.94 -20.65
N LEU A 345 -4.47 5.18 -20.56
CA LEU A 345 -4.48 5.95 -19.33
C LEU A 345 -5.91 6.22 -18.87
N GLY A 346 -6.21 5.91 -17.63
CA GLY A 346 -7.51 6.17 -17.03
C GLY A 346 -7.46 7.26 -15.96
N ASP A 347 -8.65 7.70 -15.52
CA ASP A 347 -8.82 8.76 -14.52
C ASP A 347 -7.94 8.59 -13.29
N ILE A 348 -7.45 9.72 -12.79
CA ILE A 348 -6.84 9.85 -11.47
C ILE A 348 -7.93 10.28 -10.51
N ASN A 349 -8.22 9.47 -9.51
CA ASN A 349 -9.26 9.73 -8.53
C ASN A 349 -8.76 10.49 -7.29
N GLU A 350 -9.68 10.86 -6.40
CA GLU A 350 -9.43 11.51 -5.10
C GLU A 350 -8.86 12.94 -5.21
N LEU A 351 -9.03 13.57 -6.35
CA LEU A 351 -8.53 14.91 -6.64
C LEU A 351 -9.53 16.03 -6.29
N GLY A 352 -10.82 15.71 -6.09
CA GLY A 352 -11.85 16.69 -5.77
C GLY A 352 -11.89 17.85 -6.79
N ILE A 353 -11.89 19.07 -6.29
CA ILE A 353 -11.91 20.30 -7.12
C ILE A 353 -10.65 20.48 -7.99
N PHE A 354 -9.53 19.83 -7.64
CA PHE A 354 -8.28 19.90 -8.38
C PHE A 354 -8.24 18.97 -9.60
N SER A 355 -9.31 18.17 -9.80
CA SER A 355 -9.33 17.15 -10.85
C SER A 355 -9.04 17.72 -12.23
N ASN A 356 -9.73 18.81 -12.65
CA ASN A 356 -9.51 19.41 -13.95
C ASN A 356 -8.07 19.96 -14.10
N GLN A 357 -7.56 20.64 -13.09
CA GLN A 357 -6.20 21.18 -13.10
C GLN A 357 -5.16 20.07 -13.28
N ILE A 358 -5.25 19.01 -12.48
CA ILE A 358 -4.27 17.91 -12.48
C ILE A 358 -4.36 17.08 -13.77
N HIS A 359 -5.58 16.82 -14.28
CA HIS A 359 -5.72 16.12 -15.56
C HIS A 359 -5.19 16.95 -16.74
N ASN A 360 -5.28 18.28 -16.70
CA ASN A 360 -4.73 19.15 -17.73
C ASN A 360 -3.18 19.22 -17.73
N GLU A 361 -2.49 18.65 -16.73
CA GLU A 361 -1.04 18.49 -16.77
C GLU A 361 -0.61 17.26 -17.62
N ILE A 362 -1.53 16.30 -17.85
CA ILE A 362 -1.22 15.05 -18.57
C ILE A 362 -0.76 15.30 -20.02
N PRO A 363 -1.37 16.19 -20.81
CA PRO A 363 -0.89 16.55 -22.16
C PRO A 363 0.59 16.89 -22.20
N PHE A 364 1.07 17.73 -21.29
CA PHE A 364 2.49 18.13 -21.22
C PHE A 364 3.44 16.95 -20.94
N LEU A 365 2.98 15.96 -20.15
CA LEU A 365 3.74 14.74 -19.93
C LEU A 365 3.75 13.85 -21.18
N LEU A 366 2.63 13.79 -21.88
CA LEU A 366 2.51 13.01 -23.11
C LEU A 366 3.38 13.58 -24.24
N ASP A 367 3.51 14.90 -24.34
CA ASP A 367 4.28 15.56 -25.42
C ASP A 367 5.76 15.13 -25.44
N LYS A 368 6.30 14.72 -24.30
CA LYS A 368 7.68 14.23 -24.19
C LYS A 368 7.87 12.82 -24.78
N ILE A 369 6.79 12.10 -25.07
CA ILE A 369 6.87 10.72 -25.52
C ILE A 369 6.73 10.66 -27.05
N ASN A 370 7.71 10.11 -27.73
CA ASN A 370 7.67 9.89 -29.18
C ASN A 370 7.02 8.54 -29.55
N ASN A 371 6.58 8.40 -30.79
CA ASN A 371 6.03 7.15 -31.36
C ASN A 371 4.92 6.52 -30.47
N LYS A 372 3.90 7.31 -30.14
CA LYS A 372 2.82 6.88 -29.27
C LYS A 372 1.45 6.95 -29.90
N LYS A 373 0.60 5.99 -29.53
CA LYS A 373 -0.86 6.04 -29.64
C LYS A 373 -1.43 6.23 -28.22
N VAL A 374 -2.34 7.19 -28.04
CA VAL A 374 -2.89 7.52 -26.73
C VAL A 374 -4.37 7.12 -26.69
N ILE A 375 -4.74 6.36 -25.66
CA ILE A 375 -6.10 5.98 -25.33
C ILE A 375 -6.40 6.49 -23.94
N LEU A 376 -7.42 7.33 -23.82
CA LEU A 376 -7.85 7.98 -22.57
C LEU A 376 -9.20 7.41 -22.13
N ILE A 377 -9.29 6.94 -20.89
CA ILE A 377 -10.45 6.20 -20.37
C ILE A 377 -10.99 6.88 -19.11
N GLY A 378 -12.29 7.17 -19.12
CA GLY A 378 -12.99 7.69 -17.96
C GLY A 378 -13.48 9.11 -18.13
N LYS A 379 -14.31 9.54 -17.17
CA LYS A 379 -15.05 10.80 -17.23
C LYS A 379 -14.18 12.05 -17.28
N ASN A 380 -13.05 12.03 -16.57
CA ASN A 380 -12.13 13.17 -16.53
C ASN A 380 -11.13 13.15 -17.68
N MET A 381 -10.63 11.96 -18.03
CA MET A 381 -9.76 11.78 -19.20
C MET A 381 -10.46 12.17 -20.51
N GLN A 382 -11.77 11.95 -20.63
CA GLN A 382 -12.57 12.37 -21.79
C GLN A 382 -12.60 13.88 -22.02
N LYS A 383 -12.33 14.68 -20.98
CA LYS A 383 -12.30 16.14 -21.06
C LYS A 383 -10.95 16.68 -21.56
N ILE A 384 -9.92 15.85 -21.59
CA ILE A 384 -8.59 16.22 -22.03
C ILE A 384 -8.61 16.37 -23.56
N ASN A 385 -8.36 17.58 -24.05
CA ASN A 385 -8.14 17.78 -25.47
C ASN A 385 -6.67 17.50 -25.82
N TYR A 386 -6.41 16.28 -26.33
CA TYR A 386 -5.08 15.87 -26.78
C TYR A 386 -5.15 15.36 -28.22
N LYS A 387 -4.29 15.93 -29.10
CA LYS A 387 -4.32 15.62 -30.54
C LYS A 387 -4.16 14.12 -30.78
N ASN A 388 -5.04 13.54 -31.57
CA ASN A 388 -5.07 12.13 -31.94
C ASN A 388 -5.27 11.15 -30.77
N ALA A 389 -5.70 11.62 -29.59
CA ALA A 389 -6.13 10.72 -28.53
C ALA A 389 -7.48 10.09 -28.85
N ILE A 390 -7.63 8.82 -28.49
CA ILE A 390 -8.90 8.11 -28.61
C ILE A 390 -9.51 8.02 -27.21
N HIS A 391 -10.78 8.38 -27.10
CA HIS A 391 -11.46 8.48 -25.82
C HIS A 391 -12.50 7.36 -25.68
N PHE A 392 -12.52 6.71 -24.51
CA PHE A 392 -13.53 5.70 -24.16
C PHE A 392 -14.09 5.98 -22.77
N LYS A 393 -15.32 5.52 -22.56
CA LYS A 393 -16.00 5.64 -21.28
C LYS A 393 -15.41 4.67 -20.24
N ASP A 394 -15.15 3.44 -20.66
CA ASP A 394 -14.71 2.37 -19.79
C ASP A 394 -13.82 1.34 -20.52
N TYR A 395 -13.35 0.35 -19.76
CA TYR A 395 -12.48 -0.70 -20.30
C TYR A 395 -13.20 -1.60 -21.33
N LYS A 396 -14.55 -1.72 -21.31
CA LYS A 396 -15.31 -2.57 -22.22
C LYS A 396 -15.28 -1.99 -23.62
N GLU A 397 -15.64 -0.71 -23.77
CA GLU A 397 -15.54 0.01 -25.04
C GLU A 397 -14.12 -0.03 -25.59
N THR A 398 -13.12 0.11 -24.69
CA THR A 398 -11.71 0.03 -25.07
C THR A 398 -11.35 -1.35 -25.64
N ILE A 399 -11.76 -2.43 -24.98
CA ILE A 399 -11.52 -3.80 -25.46
C ILE A 399 -12.20 -4.03 -26.81
N ASP A 400 -13.44 -3.57 -27.02
CA ASP A 400 -14.15 -3.72 -28.29
C ASP A 400 -13.47 -2.97 -29.43
N TYR A 401 -12.85 -1.82 -29.15
CA TYR A 401 -11.99 -1.14 -30.10
C TYR A 401 -10.70 -1.93 -30.37
N LEU A 402 -10.01 -2.40 -29.33
CA LEU A 402 -8.74 -3.13 -29.43
C LEU A 402 -8.88 -4.45 -30.21
N LYS A 403 -10.03 -5.13 -30.14
CA LYS A 403 -10.34 -6.33 -30.93
C LYS A 403 -10.24 -6.10 -32.46
N LYS A 404 -10.48 -4.87 -32.90
CA LYS A 404 -10.45 -4.48 -34.31
C LYS A 404 -9.05 -4.01 -34.77
N GLN A 405 -8.06 -4.00 -33.87
CA GLN A 405 -6.72 -3.54 -34.15
C GLN A 405 -5.74 -4.71 -34.22
N VAL A 406 -4.78 -4.63 -35.14
CA VAL A 406 -3.62 -5.52 -35.14
C VAL A 406 -2.49 -4.84 -34.37
N ILE A 407 -2.18 -5.35 -33.18
CA ILE A 407 -1.14 -4.81 -32.30
C ILE A 407 -0.07 -5.87 -32.12
N LYS A 408 1.16 -5.58 -32.58
CA LYS A 408 2.32 -6.46 -32.49
C LYS A 408 3.58 -5.64 -32.19
N ASN A 409 4.53 -6.24 -31.47
CA ASN A 409 5.82 -5.64 -31.14
C ASN A 409 5.70 -4.23 -30.53
N ALA A 410 4.66 -4.00 -29.73
CA ALA A 410 4.39 -2.71 -29.09
C ALA A 410 4.72 -2.73 -27.59
N LEU A 411 5.06 -1.56 -27.07
CA LEU A 411 5.17 -1.30 -25.65
C LEU A 411 3.85 -0.68 -25.16
N ILE A 412 3.11 -1.40 -24.34
CA ILE A 412 1.75 -1.02 -23.90
C ILE A 412 1.79 -0.67 -22.42
N LEU A 413 1.52 0.60 -22.10
CA LEU A 413 1.32 1.03 -20.70
C LEU A 413 -0.18 1.04 -20.39
N ILE A 414 -0.58 0.40 -19.28
CA ILE A 414 -1.94 0.43 -18.74
C ILE A 414 -1.88 0.99 -17.33
N LYS A 415 -2.43 2.20 -17.12
CA LYS A 415 -2.38 2.89 -15.82
C LYS A 415 -3.64 3.68 -15.52
N ALA A 416 -4.23 3.43 -14.35
CA ALA A 416 -5.43 4.12 -13.89
C ALA A 416 -5.65 3.97 -12.38
N SER A 417 -6.61 4.71 -11.85
CA SER A 417 -7.17 4.46 -10.53
C SER A 417 -7.95 3.14 -10.49
N ARG A 418 -7.94 2.46 -9.36
CA ARG A 418 -8.47 1.10 -9.15
C ARG A 418 -9.92 0.91 -9.60
N SER A 419 -10.77 1.93 -9.44
CA SER A 419 -12.19 1.86 -9.76
C SER A 419 -12.49 1.63 -11.26
N LEU A 420 -11.55 1.99 -12.15
CA LEU A 420 -11.71 1.80 -13.60
C LEU A 420 -11.47 0.35 -14.05
N LYS A 421 -10.88 -0.50 -13.20
CA LYS A 421 -10.67 -1.93 -13.46
C LYS A 421 -9.90 -2.22 -14.76
N LEU A 422 -8.89 -1.39 -15.08
CA LEU A 422 -8.15 -1.53 -16.36
C LEU A 422 -7.30 -2.80 -16.42
N GLU A 423 -7.12 -3.54 -15.33
CA GLU A 423 -6.57 -4.91 -15.37
C GLU A 423 -7.32 -5.84 -16.33
N ASN A 424 -8.59 -5.56 -16.64
CA ASN A 424 -9.34 -6.32 -17.64
C ASN A 424 -8.76 -6.14 -19.06
N ILE A 425 -8.15 -4.98 -19.36
CA ILE A 425 -7.45 -4.76 -20.62
C ILE A 425 -6.16 -5.59 -20.65
N THR A 426 -5.43 -5.66 -19.52
CA THR A 426 -4.27 -6.56 -19.39
C THR A 426 -4.68 -8.01 -19.64
N ASN A 427 -5.75 -8.46 -19.00
CA ASN A 427 -6.27 -9.82 -19.17
C ASN A 427 -6.65 -10.10 -20.64
N TYR A 428 -7.25 -9.13 -21.33
CA TYR A 428 -7.56 -9.25 -22.77
C TYR A 428 -6.29 -9.53 -23.61
N PHE A 429 -5.21 -8.76 -23.42
CA PHE A 429 -3.95 -8.99 -24.14
C PHE A 429 -3.35 -10.36 -23.85
N LEU A 430 -3.46 -10.83 -22.62
CA LEU A 430 -2.93 -12.12 -22.17
C LEU A 430 -3.86 -13.29 -22.49
N ASN A 431 -5.04 -13.07 -23.07
CA ASN A 431 -6.12 -14.05 -23.30
C ASN A 431 -6.54 -14.78 -22.01
N LEU A 432 -6.53 -14.10 -20.87
CA LEU A 432 -7.04 -14.60 -19.60
C LEU A 432 -8.53 -14.27 -19.49
N SER A 433 -9.32 -15.23 -18.96
CA SER A 433 -10.73 -14.95 -18.63
C SER A 433 -10.81 -13.81 -17.62
N SER A 434 -11.71 -12.85 -17.84
CA SER A 434 -12.02 -11.82 -16.85
C SER A 434 -12.71 -12.47 -15.65
N TYR A 435 -12.15 -12.34 -14.47
CA TYR A 435 -12.75 -12.74 -13.19
C TYR A 435 -13.71 -11.68 -12.67
#